data_62a225b25396e7beec6c95631466c56e
#
_entry.id   62a225b25396e7beec6c95631466c56e
#
_cell.length_a   1.000
_cell.length_b   1.000
_cell.length_c   1.000
_cell.angle_alpha   90.00
_cell.angle_beta   90.00
_cell.angle_gamma   90.00
#
_symmetry.space_group_name_H-M   'P 1'
#
loop_
_entity.id
_entity.type
_entity.pdbx_description
1 polymer ?
#
loop_
_entity_poly.entity_id
_entity_poly.type
_entity_poly.pdbx_seq_one_letter_code
_entity_poly.pdbx_strand_id
1 'polypeptide(L)'
;MLVLQLATGLFLAIHYQPNPHLAYWSVLRTIQRDSHWGWLIRDMHVVGASAFFVLVYLHMYRGIMYGSYKKPRELLWLIGIFIYLALAAEAFLGYLLPWGQMSYWGSAVVTNFVTAIPVIGKPIAQWLRGSFVIGLPTLNRFFIFHVFLMPVLLLALVLVHMIALHQVGSNNPDGVEIHDNVNETGWPRDGIPFHPYYTVKDLFGVSAFFVVFFWFVFYRPDGWGFLLDKLNYTPANILHTPSDIHPLWFFLPFYAMLRGVPDKLYGILAFAGSFALLACLPLLDRNPVRSIRYRSPLYKLNILAMPLSFLWLGYIAHGFATEHNMVYGLHVTEIFYATFLVLPFFNKPRSPRVTLTWLILAEAVVWMIDVWMYSIHAHGWGLMLLTDWIPSLYLLLLFGMALLRPAWTRDAAYLPERLTAGGIFH
;
A
#
# COMPACT_ATOMS: atom_id res chain seq x y z
N MET A 1 2.39 12.62 11.36
CA MET A 1 1.60 11.42 11.75
C MET A 1 2.36 10.50 12.70
N LEU A 2 3.60 10.09 12.41
CA LEU A 2 4.34 9.16 13.30
C LEU A 2 4.41 9.66 14.75
N VAL A 3 4.80 10.92 14.97
CA VAL A 3 4.85 11.52 16.32
C VAL A 3 3.48 11.53 17.00
N LEU A 4 2.41 11.82 16.24
CA LEU A 4 1.05 11.81 16.77
C LEU A 4 0.62 10.40 17.20
N GLN A 5 0.91 9.37 16.37
CA GLN A 5 0.59 7.98 16.71
C GLN A 5 1.37 7.50 17.95
N LEU A 6 2.65 7.87 18.07
CA LEU A 6 3.46 7.53 19.25
C LEU A 6 2.90 8.19 20.52
N ALA A 7 2.60 9.48 20.46
CA ALA A 7 2.09 10.22 21.61
C ALA A 7 0.70 9.72 22.06
N THR A 8 -0.22 9.54 21.11
CA THR A 8 -1.56 9.02 21.41
C THR A 8 -1.50 7.56 21.84
N GLY A 9 -0.67 6.72 21.20
CA GLY A 9 -0.49 5.31 21.54
C GLY A 9 0.06 5.11 22.95
N LEU A 10 1.03 5.93 23.36
CA LEU A 10 1.59 5.87 24.73
C LEU A 10 0.51 6.19 25.78
N PHE A 11 -0.32 7.21 25.55
CA PHE A 11 -1.46 7.50 26.43
C PHE A 11 -2.45 6.32 26.49
N LEU A 12 -2.79 5.74 25.34
CA LEU A 12 -3.71 4.60 25.29
C LEU A 12 -3.13 3.38 26.05
N ALA A 13 -1.84 3.12 25.90
CA ALA A 13 -1.15 1.99 26.56
C ALA A 13 -1.20 2.08 28.09
N ILE A 14 -1.17 3.28 28.67
CA ILE A 14 -1.26 3.47 30.14
C ILE A 14 -2.62 2.99 30.68
N HIS A 15 -3.69 3.10 29.90
CA HIS A 15 -5.05 2.81 30.34
C HIS A 15 -5.57 1.45 29.82
N TYR A 16 -4.90 0.86 28.83
CA TYR A 16 -5.32 -0.38 28.20
C TYR A 16 -4.96 -1.60 29.03
N GLN A 17 -5.83 -2.61 29.04
CA GLN A 17 -5.61 -3.87 29.75
C GLN A 17 -5.60 -5.04 28.77
N PRO A 18 -4.43 -5.66 28.49
CA PRO A 18 -4.28 -6.77 27.52
C PRO A 18 -4.81 -8.09 28.07
N ASN A 19 -6.11 -8.16 28.35
CA ASN A 19 -6.80 -9.34 28.83
C ASN A 19 -8.11 -9.53 28.04
N PRO A 20 -8.44 -10.73 27.53
CA PRO A 20 -9.64 -10.97 26.74
C PRO A 20 -10.96 -10.53 27.38
N HIS A 21 -11.06 -10.56 28.73
CA HIS A 21 -12.24 -10.12 29.45
C HIS A 21 -12.29 -8.60 29.70
N LEU A 22 -11.14 -7.92 29.64
CA LEU A 22 -11.00 -6.52 30.00
C LEU A 22 -10.66 -5.61 28.81
N ALA A 23 -10.01 -6.14 27.78
CA ALA A 23 -9.49 -5.35 26.66
C ALA A 23 -10.57 -4.45 26.02
N TYR A 24 -11.67 -5.04 25.62
CA TYR A 24 -12.78 -4.29 25.02
C TYR A 24 -13.32 -3.22 25.97
N TRP A 25 -13.52 -3.56 27.24
CA TRP A 25 -14.09 -2.64 28.23
C TRP A 25 -13.08 -1.57 28.66
N SER A 26 -11.78 -1.87 28.65
CA SER A 26 -10.75 -0.85 28.91
C SER A 26 -10.73 0.21 27.82
N VAL A 27 -10.96 -0.14 26.56
CA VAL A 27 -11.11 0.84 25.47
C VAL A 27 -12.41 1.61 25.61
N LEU A 28 -13.55 0.94 25.77
CA LEU A 28 -14.86 1.58 25.72
C LEU A 28 -15.17 2.39 26.98
N ARG A 29 -14.84 1.87 28.18
CA ARG A 29 -15.13 2.52 29.45
C ARG A 29 -13.95 3.33 29.93
N THR A 30 -12.82 2.70 30.24
CA THR A 30 -11.69 3.38 30.89
C THR A 30 -11.10 4.47 30.01
N ILE A 31 -10.88 4.20 28.72
CA ILE A 31 -10.28 5.19 27.80
C ILE A 31 -11.34 6.20 27.34
N GLN A 32 -12.42 5.73 26.69
CA GLN A 32 -13.34 6.65 26.02
C GLN A 32 -14.25 7.43 26.98
N ARG A 33 -14.65 6.86 28.11
CA ARG A 33 -15.66 7.49 29.01
C ARG A 33 -15.07 8.04 30.29
N ASP A 34 -14.17 7.29 30.94
CA ASP A 34 -13.73 7.61 32.29
C ASP A 34 -12.46 8.46 32.30
N SER A 35 -11.61 8.36 31.27
CA SER A 35 -10.39 9.17 31.15
C SER A 35 -10.67 10.55 30.56
N HIS A 36 -10.09 11.58 31.15
CA HIS A 36 -10.20 12.95 30.65
C HIS A 36 -9.58 13.04 29.25
N TRP A 37 -10.34 13.52 28.26
CA TRP A 37 -9.91 13.57 26.85
C TRP A 37 -9.61 12.23 26.19
N GLY A 38 -9.88 11.09 26.87
CA GLY A 38 -9.53 9.78 26.37
C GLY A 38 -10.22 9.43 25.04
N TRP A 39 -11.48 9.85 24.85
CA TRP A 39 -12.20 9.71 23.58
C TRP A 39 -11.47 10.41 22.44
N LEU A 40 -11.01 11.66 22.67
CA LEU A 40 -10.31 12.44 21.66
C LEU A 40 -8.98 11.79 21.26
N ILE A 41 -8.20 11.36 22.26
CA ILE A 41 -6.90 10.72 22.00
C ILE A 41 -7.08 9.38 21.27
N ARG A 42 -8.09 8.60 21.67
CA ARG A 42 -8.43 7.35 20.98
C ARG A 42 -8.86 7.61 19.55
N ASP A 43 -9.70 8.57 19.28
CA ASP A 43 -10.19 8.89 17.95
C ASP A 43 -9.07 9.50 17.07
N MET A 44 -8.17 10.31 17.65
CA MET A 44 -6.94 10.74 16.97
C MET A 44 -6.04 9.56 16.58
N HIS A 45 -5.95 8.52 17.40
CA HIS A 45 -5.16 7.34 17.12
C HIS A 45 -5.78 6.50 15.99
N VAL A 46 -7.08 6.25 16.02
CA VAL A 46 -7.81 5.46 15.01
C VAL A 46 -7.83 6.16 13.65
N VAL A 47 -8.26 7.44 13.63
CA VAL A 47 -8.26 8.26 12.40
C VAL A 47 -6.82 8.46 11.91
N GLY A 48 -5.88 8.61 12.85
CA GLY A 48 -4.47 8.79 12.55
C GLY A 48 -3.84 7.57 11.87
N ALA A 49 -4.22 6.36 12.25
CA ALA A 49 -3.77 5.15 11.54
C ALA A 49 -4.20 5.18 10.07
N SER A 50 -5.46 5.48 9.79
CA SER A 50 -5.96 5.63 8.41
C SER A 50 -5.29 6.77 7.65
N ALA A 51 -5.14 7.94 8.28
CA ALA A 51 -4.48 9.09 7.69
C ALA A 51 -3.00 8.81 7.37
N PHE A 52 -2.33 8.00 8.18
CA PHE A 52 -0.95 7.57 7.94
C PHE A 52 -0.85 6.77 6.63
N PHE A 53 -1.74 5.81 6.40
CA PHE A 53 -1.75 5.04 5.14
C PHE A 53 -2.09 5.90 3.92
N VAL A 54 -3.05 6.84 4.03
CA VAL A 54 -3.32 7.81 2.94
C VAL A 54 -2.04 8.56 2.56
N LEU A 55 -1.33 9.11 3.56
CA LEU A 55 -0.09 9.86 3.33
C LEU A 55 1.01 8.99 2.73
N VAL A 56 1.18 7.75 3.20
CA VAL A 56 2.20 6.83 2.68
C VAL A 56 1.89 6.41 1.25
N TYR A 57 0.64 6.10 0.91
CA TYR A 57 0.25 5.79 -0.46
C TYR A 57 0.49 6.97 -1.42
N LEU A 58 0.11 8.18 -1.01
CA LEU A 58 0.39 9.39 -1.80
C LEU A 58 1.90 9.65 -1.93
N HIS A 59 2.66 9.44 -0.85
CA HIS A 59 4.12 9.56 -0.85
C HIS A 59 4.79 8.56 -1.80
N MET A 60 4.39 7.30 -1.76
CA MET A 60 4.91 6.26 -2.66
C MET A 60 4.55 6.55 -4.11
N TYR A 61 3.29 6.90 -4.38
CA TYR A 61 2.84 7.20 -5.75
C TYR A 61 3.51 8.45 -6.32
N ARG A 62 3.71 9.49 -5.51
CA ARG A 62 4.51 10.65 -5.88
C ARG A 62 5.95 10.23 -6.21
N GLY A 63 6.55 9.34 -5.44
CA GLY A 63 7.87 8.76 -5.71
C GLY A 63 7.91 8.02 -7.05
N ILE A 64 6.86 7.28 -7.41
CA ILE A 64 6.73 6.61 -8.71
C ILE A 64 6.65 7.63 -9.84
N MET A 65 5.79 8.64 -9.72
CA MET A 65 5.62 9.66 -10.77
C MET A 65 6.90 10.47 -11.03
N TYR A 66 7.69 10.74 -9.99
CA TYR A 66 8.93 11.50 -10.14
C TYR A 66 10.14 10.62 -10.47
N GLY A 67 9.97 9.29 -10.50
CA GLY A 67 11.07 8.35 -10.69
C GLY A 67 12.07 8.35 -9.53
N SER A 68 11.59 8.61 -8.31
CA SER A 68 12.43 8.67 -7.09
C SER A 68 12.93 7.31 -6.61
N TYR A 69 12.58 6.23 -7.30
CA TYR A 69 13.13 4.89 -7.12
C TYR A 69 14.33 4.59 -8.05
N LYS A 70 14.66 5.49 -8.99
CA LYS A 70 15.76 5.33 -9.94
C LYS A 70 17.08 5.84 -9.34
N LYS A 71 18.20 5.49 -9.99
CA LYS A 71 19.53 5.95 -9.59
C LYS A 71 19.56 7.47 -9.33
N PRO A 72 20.20 7.90 -8.22
CA PRO A 72 20.94 7.13 -7.21
C PRO A 72 20.10 6.75 -5.98
N ARG A 73 18.76 6.70 -6.08
CA ARG A 73 17.80 6.60 -4.96
C ARG A 73 17.19 5.21 -4.75
N GLU A 74 17.79 4.16 -5.36
CA GLU A 74 17.27 2.78 -5.26
C GLU A 74 17.23 2.28 -3.81
N LEU A 75 18.32 2.50 -3.06
CA LEU A 75 18.38 2.11 -1.65
C LEU A 75 17.36 2.86 -0.80
N LEU A 76 17.19 4.15 -1.05
CA LEU A 76 16.17 4.98 -0.40
C LEU A 76 14.76 4.41 -0.62
N TRP A 77 14.46 3.97 -1.85
CA TRP A 77 13.19 3.33 -2.19
C TRP A 77 13.00 2.01 -1.43
N LEU A 78 14.02 1.14 -1.41
CA LEU A 78 13.95 -0.16 -0.72
C LEU A 78 13.73 0.01 0.78
N ILE A 79 14.44 0.94 1.43
CA ILE A 79 14.21 1.25 2.85
C ILE A 79 12.75 1.71 3.06
N GLY A 80 12.21 2.53 2.14
CA GLY A 80 10.81 2.94 2.16
C GLY A 80 9.82 1.77 2.08
N ILE A 81 10.11 0.75 1.27
CA ILE A 81 9.30 -0.49 1.22
C ILE A 81 9.36 -1.25 2.55
N PHE A 82 10.53 -1.33 3.20
CA PHE A 82 10.62 -1.95 4.53
C PHE A 82 9.84 -1.16 5.59
N ILE A 83 9.87 0.18 5.56
CA ILE A 83 9.02 1.02 6.42
C ILE A 83 7.53 0.71 6.17
N TYR A 84 7.12 0.60 4.92
CA TYR A 84 5.73 0.31 4.58
C TYR A 84 5.29 -1.06 5.10
N LEU A 85 6.12 -2.11 4.96
CA LEU A 85 5.85 -3.44 5.51
C LEU A 85 5.78 -3.42 7.04
N ALA A 86 6.71 -2.72 7.70
CA ALA A 86 6.70 -2.55 9.15
C ALA A 86 5.45 -1.79 9.63
N LEU A 87 5.05 -0.73 8.90
CA LEU A 87 3.82 0.02 9.20
C LEU A 87 2.56 -0.85 9.00
N ALA A 88 2.53 -1.70 7.98
CA ALA A 88 1.43 -2.63 7.77
C ALA A 88 1.33 -3.66 8.93
N ALA A 89 2.47 -4.20 9.37
CA ALA A 89 2.52 -5.09 10.54
C ALA A 89 2.07 -4.36 11.80
N GLU A 90 2.55 -3.13 12.04
CA GLU A 90 2.16 -2.28 13.17
C GLU A 90 0.64 -2.07 13.24
N ALA A 91 0.03 -1.68 12.12
CA ALA A 91 -1.42 -1.46 12.05
C ALA A 91 -2.23 -2.75 12.30
N PHE A 92 -1.76 -3.88 11.76
CA PHE A 92 -2.39 -5.18 11.99
C PHE A 92 -2.32 -5.60 13.46
N LEU A 93 -1.17 -5.44 14.10
CA LEU A 93 -0.99 -5.77 15.52
C LEU A 93 -1.88 -4.88 16.41
N GLY A 94 -1.98 -3.59 16.11
CA GLY A 94 -2.82 -2.64 16.84
C GLY A 94 -4.31 -2.90 16.67
N TYR A 95 -4.72 -3.38 15.49
CA TYR A 95 -6.13 -3.63 15.21
C TYR A 95 -6.77 -4.73 16.07
N LEU A 96 -6.01 -5.74 16.52
CA LEU A 96 -6.50 -6.76 17.44
C LEU A 96 -6.80 -6.21 18.83
N LEU A 97 -6.05 -5.20 19.30
CA LEU A 97 -6.07 -4.77 20.70
C LEU A 97 -7.45 -4.36 21.25
N PRO A 98 -8.32 -3.66 20.49
CA PRO A 98 -9.66 -3.33 20.97
C PRO A 98 -10.53 -4.56 21.30
N TRP A 99 -10.17 -5.74 20.84
CA TRP A 99 -10.89 -6.99 21.09
C TRP A 99 -12.36 -6.93 20.69
N GLY A 100 -12.63 -6.19 19.62
CA GLY A 100 -13.95 -6.16 18.98
C GLY A 100 -14.16 -7.37 18.07
N GLN A 101 -15.41 -7.54 17.62
CA GLN A 101 -15.81 -8.69 16.81
C GLN A 101 -15.01 -8.80 15.51
N MET A 102 -14.88 -7.70 14.75
CA MET A 102 -14.13 -7.71 13.49
C MET A 102 -12.62 -7.82 13.72
N SER A 103 -12.07 -7.15 14.73
CA SER A 103 -10.63 -7.19 15.02
C SER A 103 -10.17 -8.59 15.45
N TYR A 104 -10.97 -9.31 16.23
CA TYR A 104 -10.70 -10.69 16.60
C TYR A 104 -10.72 -11.63 15.38
N TRP A 105 -11.83 -11.62 14.63
CA TRP A 105 -11.99 -12.53 13.51
C TRP A 105 -11.08 -12.19 12.32
N GLY A 106 -10.83 -10.91 12.06
CA GLY A 106 -9.83 -10.48 11.10
C GLY A 106 -8.43 -10.99 11.42
N SER A 107 -8.03 -10.94 12.70
CA SER A 107 -6.75 -11.48 13.15
C SER A 107 -6.70 -13.01 13.08
N ALA A 108 -7.82 -13.69 13.33
CA ALA A 108 -7.94 -15.13 13.14
C ALA A 108 -7.69 -15.52 11.68
N VAL A 109 -8.30 -14.81 10.74
CA VAL A 109 -8.14 -15.04 9.31
C VAL A 109 -6.68 -14.83 8.90
N VAL A 110 -6.07 -13.67 9.21
CA VAL A 110 -4.69 -13.35 8.82
C VAL A 110 -3.68 -14.36 9.39
N THR A 111 -3.79 -14.70 10.68
CA THR A 111 -2.88 -15.69 11.28
C THR A 111 -3.11 -17.09 10.74
N ASN A 112 -4.33 -17.42 10.25
CA ASN A 112 -4.61 -18.68 9.59
C ASN A 112 -4.03 -18.77 8.18
N PHE A 113 -3.93 -17.65 7.45
CA PHE A 113 -3.25 -17.66 6.15
C PHE A 113 -1.78 -18.06 6.28
N VAL A 114 -1.09 -17.60 7.33
CA VAL A 114 0.31 -17.99 7.60
C VAL A 114 0.48 -19.52 7.64
N THR A 115 -0.53 -20.27 8.09
CA THR A 115 -0.44 -21.75 8.18
C THR A 115 -0.33 -22.44 6.82
N ALA A 116 -0.65 -21.77 5.71
CA ALA A 116 -0.55 -22.33 4.36
C ALA A 116 0.89 -22.35 3.82
N ILE A 117 1.82 -21.63 4.45
CA ILE A 117 3.25 -21.69 4.10
C ILE A 117 3.78 -23.09 4.40
N PRO A 118 4.33 -23.82 3.40
CA PRO A 118 4.82 -25.16 3.60
C PRO A 118 5.91 -25.23 4.69
N VAL A 119 5.90 -26.31 5.48
CA VAL A 119 6.87 -26.64 6.52
C VAL A 119 6.85 -25.70 7.73
N ILE A 120 7.01 -24.39 7.52
CA ILE A 120 7.22 -23.40 8.60
C ILE A 120 5.95 -22.65 9.01
N GLY A 121 4.88 -22.69 8.19
CA GLY A 121 3.68 -21.86 8.41
C GLY A 121 2.94 -22.16 9.72
N LYS A 122 2.73 -23.44 10.03
CA LYS A 122 2.08 -23.85 11.29
C LYS A 122 2.89 -23.44 12.52
N PRO A 123 4.21 -23.73 12.62
CA PRO A 123 5.06 -23.25 13.71
C PRO A 123 5.04 -21.72 13.88
N ILE A 124 5.13 -20.95 12.77
CA ILE A 124 5.09 -19.49 12.83
C ILE A 124 3.73 -18.99 13.33
N ALA A 125 2.63 -19.56 12.83
CA ALA A 125 1.29 -19.17 13.27
C ALA A 125 1.07 -19.46 14.77
N GLN A 126 1.52 -20.61 15.27
CA GLN A 126 1.48 -20.94 16.69
C GLN A 126 2.36 -20.03 17.53
N TRP A 127 3.57 -19.74 17.04
CA TRP A 127 4.45 -18.79 17.72
C TRP A 127 3.82 -17.40 17.78
N LEU A 128 3.24 -16.90 16.67
CA LEU A 128 2.59 -15.59 16.61
C LEU A 128 1.38 -15.51 17.55
N ARG A 129 0.54 -16.54 17.56
CA ARG A 129 -0.64 -16.62 18.45
C ARG A 129 -0.26 -16.89 19.92
N GLY A 130 0.86 -17.56 20.15
CA GLY A 130 1.24 -18.08 21.47
C GLY A 130 0.42 -19.27 21.94
N SER A 131 -0.47 -19.77 21.06
CA SER A 131 -1.40 -20.86 21.31
C SER A 131 -1.91 -21.41 19.97
N PHE A 132 -2.72 -22.46 20.00
CA PHE A 132 -3.40 -22.97 18.79
C PHE A 132 -4.50 -22.03 18.26
N VAL A 133 -5.09 -21.23 19.15
CA VAL A 133 -6.15 -20.27 18.86
C VAL A 133 -5.79 -18.88 19.37
N ILE A 134 -6.49 -17.85 18.89
CA ILE A 134 -6.33 -16.48 19.39
C ILE A 134 -6.91 -16.40 20.80
N GLY A 135 -6.13 -15.85 21.72
CA GLY A 135 -6.47 -15.73 23.13
C GLY A 135 -5.55 -14.80 23.90
N LEU A 136 -5.47 -14.97 25.22
CA LEU A 136 -4.62 -14.15 26.09
C LEU A 136 -3.14 -14.11 25.64
N PRO A 137 -2.49 -15.24 25.28
CA PRO A 137 -1.10 -15.16 24.81
C PRO A 137 -0.93 -14.32 23.53
N THR A 138 -1.91 -14.39 22.60
CA THR A 138 -1.90 -13.59 21.38
C THR A 138 -2.01 -12.10 21.71
N LEU A 139 -2.96 -11.75 22.56
CA LEU A 139 -3.22 -10.37 22.94
C LEU A 139 -2.00 -9.73 23.63
N ASN A 140 -1.34 -10.46 24.55
CA ASN A 140 -0.13 -9.99 25.20
C ASN A 140 1.03 -9.76 24.22
N ARG A 141 1.24 -10.69 23.27
CA ARG A 141 2.28 -10.54 22.24
C ARG A 141 2.02 -9.36 21.32
N PHE A 142 0.79 -9.24 20.84
CA PHE A 142 0.41 -8.15 19.95
C PHE A 142 0.50 -6.80 20.66
N PHE A 143 0.14 -6.74 21.95
CA PHE A 143 0.31 -5.54 22.75
C PHE A 143 1.78 -5.11 22.82
N ILE A 144 2.69 -6.01 23.20
CA ILE A 144 4.13 -5.70 23.29
C ILE A 144 4.71 -5.35 21.91
N PHE A 145 4.33 -6.09 20.87
CA PHE A 145 4.83 -5.80 19.52
C PHE A 145 4.36 -4.44 19.04
N HIS A 146 3.08 -4.10 19.20
CA HIS A 146 2.50 -2.84 18.78
C HIS A 146 2.98 -1.64 19.63
N VAL A 147 3.09 -1.77 20.94
CA VAL A 147 3.42 -0.63 21.80
C VAL A 147 4.93 -0.38 21.88
N PHE A 148 5.75 -1.38 21.68
CA PHE A 148 7.19 -1.28 21.87
C PHE A 148 8.01 -1.69 20.65
N LEU A 149 7.92 -2.95 20.20
CA LEU A 149 8.86 -3.50 19.21
C LEU A 149 8.74 -2.79 17.85
N MET A 150 7.54 -2.69 17.31
CA MET A 150 7.32 -2.11 16.00
C MET A 150 7.53 -0.60 15.96
N PRO A 151 7.09 0.20 16.96
CA PRO A 151 7.45 1.61 17.05
C PRO A 151 8.96 1.86 17.05
N VAL A 152 9.73 1.08 17.82
CA VAL A 152 11.20 1.18 17.85
C VAL A 152 11.80 0.85 16.48
N LEU A 153 11.33 -0.24 15.85
CA LEU A 153 11.75 -0.62 14.51
C LEU A 153 11.43 0.47 13.47
N LEU A 154 10.20 1.02 13.51
CA LEU A 154 9.79 2.09 12.60
C LEU A 154 10.64 3.35 12.77
N LEU A 155 10.92 3.77 14.01
CA LEU A 155 11.81 4.92 14.28
C LEU A 155 13.21 4.68 13.73
N ALA A 156 13.78 3.49 13.93
CA ALA A 156 15.08 3.14 13.39
C ALA A 156 15.08 3.16 11.85
N LEU A 157 14.08 2.56 11.21
CA LEU A 157 13.96 2.54 9.75
C LEU A 157 13.75 3.94 9.17
N VAL A 158 12.94 4.78 9.81
CA VAL A 158 12.73 6.20 9.39
C VAL A 158 14.02 6.97 9.52
N LEU A 159 14.79 6.78 10.58
CA LEU A 159 16.10 7.42 10.74
C LEU A 159 17.06 7.04 9.59
N VAL A 160 17.15 5.74 9.28
CA VAL A 160 17.99 5.25 8.17
C VAL A 160 17.49 5.79 6.82
N HIS A 161 16.16 5.89 6.63
CA HIS A 161 15.55 6.48 5.43
C HIS A 161 15.94 7.96 5.27
N MET A 162 15.90 8.72 6.35
CA MET A 162 16.31 10.14 6.34
C MET A 162 17.80 10.31 6.09
N ILE A 163 18.64 9.46 6.67
CA ILE A 163 20.09 9.46 6.40
C ILE A 163 20.35 9.19 4.91
N ALA A 164 19.70 8.16 4.35
CA ALA A 164 19.83 7.84 2.93
C ALA A 164 19.34 8.99 2.03
N LEU A 165 18.24 9.66 2.41
CA LEU A 165 17.75 10.84 1.69
C LEU A 165 18.77 11.99 1.71
N HIS A 166 19.40 12.26 2.86
CA HIS A 166 20.42 13.31 2.97
C HIS A 166 21.65 13.03 2.10
N GLN A 167 22.02 11.76 1.95
CA GLN A 167 23.16 11.39 1.10
C GLN A 167 22.91 11.58 -0.40
N VAL A 168 21.72 11.26 -0.88
CA VAL A 168 21.40 11.30 -2.32
C VAL A 168 20.64 12.56 -2.74
N GLY A 169 20.14 13.34 -1.79
CA GLY A 169 19.34 14.54 -2.02
C GLY A 169 17.91 14.27 -2.49
N SER A 170 17.06 15.28 -2.34
CA SER A 170 15.65 15.24 -2.79
C SER A 170 15.55 15.25 -4.32
N ASN A 171 14.55 14.57 -4.85
CA ASN A 171 14.18 14.66 -6.25
C ASN A 171 13.22 15.85 -6.49
N ASN A 172 12.96 16.19 -7.75
CA ASN A 172 12.08 17.28 -8.15
C ASN A 172 11.14 16.85 -9.30
N PRO A 173 10.11 17.66 -9.61
CA PRO A 173 9.13 17.31 -10.65
C PRO A 173 9.69 17.15 -12.06
N ASP A 174 10.84 17.75 -12.36
CA ASP A 174 11.51 17.64 -13.67
C ASP A 174 12.48 16.47 -13.75
N GLY A 175 12.85 15.88 -12.59
CA GLY A 175 13.83 14.80 -12.51
C GLY A 175 15.27 15.25 -12.78
N VAL A 176 15.54 16.55 -12.70
CA VAL A 176 16.88 17.14 -12.88
C VAL A 176 17.72 16.91 -11.64
N GLU A 177 18.96 16.47 -11.82
CA GLU A 177 19.90 16.32 -10.71
C GLU A 177 20.59 17.67 -10.45
N ILE A 178 20.08 18.43 -9.48
CA ILE A 178 20.54 19.81 -9.21
C ILE A 178 21.96 19.87 -8.68
N HIS A 179 22.48 18.78 -8.09
CA HIS A 179 23.84 18.70 -7.57
C HIS A 179 24.90 18.56 -8.67
N ASP A 180 24.51 18.21 -9.91
CA ASP A 180 25.42 18.13 -11.05
C ASP A 180 25.72 19.50 -11.65
N ASN A 181 24.94 20.54 -11.30
CA ASN A 181 25.10 21.91 -11.79
C ASN A 181 25.25 22.89 -10.63
N VAL A 182 26.48 23.08 -10.19
CA VAL A 182 26.84 23.95 -9.06
C VAL A 182 27.50 25.23 -9.54
N ASN A 183 27.45 26.27 -8.71
CA ASN A 183 28.20 27.50 -8.91
C ASN A 183 29.65 27.37 -8.38
N GLU A 184 30.43 28.43 -8.48
CA GLU A 184 31.83 28.48 -8.04
C GLU A 184 32.01 28.20 -6.53
N THR A 185 30.96 28.41 -5.73
CA THR A 185 30.96 28.15 -4.28
C THR A 185 30.46 26.77 -3.91
N GLY A 186 30.14 25.92 -4.90
CA GLY A 186 29.64 24.56 -4.69
C GLY A 186 28.13 24.49 -4.42
N TRP A 187 27.38 25.59 -4.52
CA TRP A 187 25.91 25.57 -4.38
C TRP A 187 25.22 25.21 -5.67
N PRO A 188 24.15 24.39 -5.62
CA PRO A 188 23.33 24.12 -6.80
C PRO A 188 22.76 25.41 -7.39
N ARG A 189 22.95 25.64 -8.70
CA ARG A 189 22.45 26.84 -9.39
C ARG A 189 20.92 26.92 -9.39
N ASP A 190 20.25 25.79 -9.32
CA ASP A 190 18.78 25.66 -9.24
C ASP A 190 18.30 25.47 -7.79
N GLY A 191 19.22 25.58 -6.80
CA GLY A 191 18.88 25.50 -5.40
C GLY A 191 18.24 26.79 -4.88
N ILE A 192 17.23 26.65 -4.03
CA ILE A 192 16.65 27.77 -3.28
C ILE A 192 16.77 27.50 -1.78
N PRO A 193 16.86 28.51 -0.93
CA PRO A 193 16.89 28.33 0.52
C PRO A 193 15.62 27.58 0.98
N PHE A 194 15.80 26.65 1.94
CA PHE A 194 14.66 25.97 2.53
C PHE A 194 13.72 26.94 3.26
N HIS A 195 14.30 27.81 4.11
CA HIS A 195 13.55 28.87 4.77
C HIS A 195 13.69 30.19 3.98
N PRO A 196 12.61 30.95 3.73
CA PRO A 196 11.21 30.70 4.16
C PRO A 196 10.40 29.86 3.18
N TYR A 197 10.88 29.57 1.97
CA TYR A 197 10.09 29.05 0.85
C TYR A 197 9.42 27.71 1.17
N TYR A 198 10.21 26.68 1.50
CA TYR A 198 9.67 25.37 1.83
C TYR A 198 9.05 25.31 3.22
N THR A 199 9.57 26.08 4.17
CA THR A 199 8.95 26.20 5.50
C THR A 199 7.49 26.66 5.42
N VAL A 200 7.20 27.69 4.60
CA VAL A 200 5.84 28.20 4.43
C VAL A 200 4.96 27.19 3.70
N LYS A 201 5.48 26.54 2.62
CA LYS A 201 4.73 25.51 1.87
C LYS A 201 4.41 24.30 2.73
N ASP A 202 5.37 23.84 3.53
CA ASP A 202 5.16 22.70 4.43
C ASP A 202 4.15 23.05 5.52
N LEU A 203 4.23 24.25 6.12
CA LEU A 203 3.27 24.70 7.11
C LEU A 203 1.85 24.78 6.52
N PHE A 204 1.71 25.30 5.30
CA PHE A 204 0.42 25.33 4.61
C PHE A 204 -0.13 23.92 4.39
N GLY A 205 0.69 23.01 3.85
CA GLY A 205 0.29 21.63 3.57
C GLY A 205 -0.09 20.89 4.85
N VAL A 206 0.68 21.04 5.94
CA VAL A 206 0.41 20.43 7.23
C VAL A 206 -0.89 21.01 7.83
N SER A 207 -1.10 22.32 7.74
CA SER A 207 -2.32 22.97 8.26
C SER A 207 -3.57 22.50 7.50
N ALA A 208 -3.52 22.48 6.17
CA ALA A 208 -4.62 22.00 5.33
C ALA A 208 -4.95 20.51 5.62
N PHE A 209 -3.91 19.68 5.79
CA PHE A 209 -4.09 18.29 6.20
C PHE A 209 -4.78 18.18 7.56
N PHE A 210 -4.33 18.92 8.57
CA PHE A 210 -4.91 18.85 9.91
C PHE A 210 -6.36 19.36 9.98
N VAL A 211 -6.77 20.30 9.12
CA VAL A 211 -8.17 20.68 9.00
C VAL A 211 -9.04 19.47 8.63
N VAL A 212 -8.64 18.70 7.61
CA VAL A 212 -9.37 17.50 7.18
C VAL A 212 -9.27 16.40 8.25
N PHE A 213 -8.08 16.17 8.82
CA PHE A 213 -7.87 15.19 9.87
C PHE A 213 -8.75 15.41 11.08
N PHE A 214 -8.75 16.62 11.63
CA PHE A 214 -9.57 16.96 12.81
C PHE A 214 -11.07 17.00 12.50
N TRP A 215 -11.45 17.29 11.24
CA TRP A 215 -12.83 17.12 10.84
C TRP A 215 -13.30 15.67 11.03
N PHE A 216 -12.50 14.68 10.59
CA PHE A 216 -12.82 13.27 10.85
C PHE A 216 -12.82 12.96 12.34
N VAL A 217 -11.79 13.37 13.09
CA VAL A 217 -11.69 13.11 14.53
C VAL A 217 -12.91 13.59 15.31
N PHE A 218 -13.38 14.80 15.02
CA PHE A 218 -14.49 15.40 15.79
C PHE A 218 -15.89 15.00 15.31
N TYR A 219 -16.05 14.71 14.03
CA TYR A 219 -17.39 14.52 13.47
C TYR A 219 -17.66 13.12 12.95
N ARG A 220 -16.65 12.39 12.50
CA ARG A 220 -16.79 11.05 11.87
C ARG A 220 -15.57 10.16 12.09
N PRO A 221 -15.22 9.83 13.33
CA PRO A 221 -14.01 9.02 13.60
C PRO A 221 -14.10 7.60 13.03
N ASP A 222 -15.30 7.08 12.81
CA ASP A 222 -15.55 5.81 12.14
C ASP A 222 -15.54 5.90 10.61
N GLY A 223 -15.55 7.13 10.03
CA GLY A 223 -15.63 7.32 8.58
C GLY A 223 -16.82 6.62 7.93
N TRP A 224 -18.00 6.68 8.59
CA TRP A 224 -19.23 5.95 8.18
C TRP A 224 -19.08 4.43 8.15
N GLY A 225 -18.19 3.87 8.92
CA GLY A 225 -17.87 2.44 8.97
C GLY A 225 -16.71 2.02 8.05
N PHE A 226 -16.16 2.96 7.25
CA PHE A 226 -15.03 2.67 6.36
C PHE A 226 -13.68 2.71 7.08
N LEU A 227 -13.48 3.67 8.00
CA LEU A 227 -12.26 3.76 8.81
C LEU A 227 -12.27 2.76 9.96
N LEU A 228 -13.42 2.50 10.54
CA LEU A 228 -13.62 1.52 11.59
C LEU A 228 -14.96 0.81 11.40
N ASP A 229 -14.92 -0.50 11.22
CA ASP A 229 -16.11 -1.32 11.03
C ASP A 229 -17.05 -1.27 12.26
N LYS A 230 -18.35 -1.20 12.00
CA LYS A 230 -19.39 -1.13 13.05
C LYS A 230 -19.41 -2.35 13.95
N LEU A 231 -19.02 -3.54 13.46
CA LEU A 231 -18.92 -4.75 14.25
C LEU A 231 -17.85 -4.65 15.34
N ASN A 232 -16.88 -3.76 15.21
CA ASN A 232 -15.90 -3.50 16.28
C ASN A 232 -16.45 -2.72 17.48
N TYR A 233 -17.68 -2.21 17.40
CA TYR A 233 -18.39 -1.66 18.55
C TYR A 233 -19.15 -2.74 19.36
N THR A 234 -18.94 -4.01 19.04
CA THR A 234 -19.40 -5.17 19.81
C THR A 234 -18.19 -5.98 20.29
N PRO A 235 -18.21 -6.51 21.53
CA PRO A 235 -17.11 -7.33 22.04
C PRO A 235 -16.97 -8.61 21.24
N ALA A 236 -15.76 -9.11 21.11
CA ALA A 236 -15.48 -10.37 20.41
C ALA A 236 -16.26 -11.56 21.00
N ASN A 237 -17.04 -12.21 20.16
CA ASN A 237 -17.69 -13.47 20.46
C ASN A 237 -17.02 -14.59 19.67
N ILE A 238 -16.25 -15.42 20.37
CA ILE A 238 -15.48 -16.52 19.76
C ILE A 238 -16.35 -17.66 19.22
N LEU A 239 -17.61 -17.72 19.65
CA LEU A 239 -18.59 -18.74 19.21
C LEU A 239 -19.46 -18.29 18.04
N HIS A 240 -19.33 -17.03 17.62
CA HIS A 240 -20.15 -16.49 16.53
C HIS A 240 -19.29 -15.77 15.49
N THR A 241 -19.02 -16.48 14.40
CA THR A 241 -18.27 -15.93 13.27
C THR A 241 -19.15 -14.94 12.48
N PRO A 242 -18.68 -13.72 12.19
CA PRO A 242 -19.40 -12.80 11.31
C PRO A 242 -19.61 -13.40 9.91
N SER A 243 -20.69 -13.00 9.26
CA SER A 243 -21.02 -13.43 7.88
C SER A 243 -19.99 -12.93 6.86
N ASP A 244 -19.38 -11.79 7.13
CA ASP A 244 -18.31 -11.23 6.33
C ASP A 244 -17.18 -10.77 7.25
N ILE A 245 -15.95 -11.14 6.90
CA ILE A 245 -14.75 -10.76 7.65
C ILE A 245 -13.79 -10.08 6.67
N HIS A 246 -13.54 -8.81 6.92
CA HIS A 246 -12.61 -8.04 6.10
C HIS A 246 -11.62 -7.24 6.99
N PRO A 247 -10.41 -6.99 6.49
CA PRO A 247 -9.45 -6.14 7.18
C PRO A 247 -9.80 -4.66 7.03
N LEU A 248 -9.02 -3.79 7.68
CA LEU A 248 -9.10 -2.34 7.49
C LEU A 248 -8.93 -1.96 6.02
N TRP A 249 -9.55 -0.85 5.61
CA TRP A 249 -9.67 -0.42 4.22
C TRP A 249 -8.34 -0.38 3.46
N PHE A 250 -7.25 -0.01 4.10
CA PHE A 250 -5.92 0.07 3.47
C PHE A 250 -5.30 -1.31 3.20
N PHE A 251 -5.85 -2.38 3.76
CA PHE A 251 -5.48 -3.76 3.44
C PHE A 251 -6.42 -4.40 2.41
N LEU A 252 -7.58 -3.82 2.13
CA LEU A 252 -8.58 -4.39 1.23
C LEU A 252 -8.01 -4.73 -0.15
N PRO A 253 -7.19 -3.88 -0.83
CA PRO A 253 -6.64 -4.25 -2.12
C PRO A 253 -5.81 -5.54 -2.08
N PHE A 254 -5.00 -5.70 -1.06
CA PHE A 254 -4.20 -6.91 -0.85
C PHE A 254 -5.05 -8.12 -0.46
N TYR A 255 -6.11 -7.88 0.30
CA TYR A 255 -7.08 -8.91 0.66
C TYR A 255 -7.85 -9.39 -0.56
N ALA A 256 -8.17 -8.51 -1.53
CA ALA A 256 -8.75 -8.90 -2.80
C ALA A 256 -7.82 -9.84 -3.58
N MET A 257 -6.53 -9.51 -3.68
CA MET A 257 -5.52 -10.34 -4.34
C MET A 257 -5.44 -11.73 -3.72
N LEU A 258 -5.42 -11.78 -2.39
CA LEU A 258 -5.35 -13.02 -1.63
C LEU A 258 -6.63 -13.85 -1.76
N ARG A 259 -7.81 -13.21 -1.74
CA ARG A 259 -9.13 -13.86 -1.83
C ARG A 259 -9.46 -14.28 -3.26
N GLY A 260 -8.97 -13.53 -4.27
CA GLY A 260 -9.18 -13.81 -5.69
C GLY A 260 -8.48 -15.08 -6.16
N VAL A 261 -7.49 -15.58 -5.41
CA VAL A 261 -6.80 -16.83 -5.71
C VAL A 261 -7.38 -17.95 -4.83
N PRO A 262 -7.95 -18.99 -5.40
CA PRO A 262 -8.66 -20.03 -4.65
C PRO A 262 -7.77 -20.84 -3.71
N ASP A 263 -6.53 -21.13 -4.11
CA ASP A 263 -5.57 -21.84 -3.27
C ASP A 263 -4.87 -20.86 -2.30
N LYS A 264 -4.83 -21.21 -1.02
CA LYS A 264 -4.28 -20.36 0.04
C LYS A 264 -2.80 -20.02 -0.14
N LEU A 265 -1.99 -20.99 -0.60
CA LEU A 265 -0.56 -20.74 -0.80
C LEU A 265 -0.33 -19.77 -1.95
N TYR A 266 -1.00 -19.98 -3.08
CA TYR A 266 -0.89 -19.09 -4.24
C TYR A 266 -1.49 -17.71 -3.95
N GLY A 267 -2.55 -17.63 -3.14
CA GLY A 267 -3.07 -16.35 -2.64
C GLY A 267 -2.03 -15.57 -1.82
N ILE A 268 -1.28 -16.25 -0.94
CA ILE A 268 -0.17 -15.64 -0.18
C ILE A 268 0.95 -15.21 -1.13
N LEU A 269 1.28 -16.02 -2.14
CA LEU A 269 2.30 -15.66 -3.14
C LEU A 269 1.86 -14.44 -3.96
N ALA A 270 0.59 -14.36 -4.35
CA ALA A 270 0.04 -13.16 -4.99
C ALA A 270 0.12 -11.95 -4.05
N PHE A 271 -0.28 -12.07 -2.81
CA PHE A 271 -0.14 -11.02 -1.80
C PHE A 271 1.33 -10.55 -1.65
N ALA A 272 2.26 -11.47 -1.41
CA ALA A 272 3.68 -11.16 -1.23
C ALA A 272 4.32 -10.61 -2.52
N GLY A 273 3.90 -11.11 -3.68
CA GLY A 273 4.35 -10.68 -5.00
C GLY A 273 4.07 -9.20 -5.26
N SER A 274 2.96 -8.65 -4.74
CA SER A 274 2.65 -7.22 -4.88
C SER A 274 3.71 -6.32 -4.23
N PHE A 275 4.21 -6.69 -3.05
CA PHE A 275 5.31 -5.97 -2.39
C PHE A 275 6.66 -6.22 -3.08
N ALA A 276 6.89 -7.44 -3.56
CA ALA A 276 8.08 -7.76 -4.33
C ALA A 276 8.17 -6.94 -5.63
N LEU A 277 7.07 -6.77 -6.35
CA LEU A 277 7.01 -5.93 -7.55
C LEU A 277 7.28 -4.45 -7.23
N LEU A 278 6.73 -3.93 -6.14
CA LEU A 278 7.05 -2.58 -5.67
C LEU A 278 8.55 -2.44 -5.33
N ALA A 279 9.14 -3.41 -4.66
CA ALA A 279 10.57 -3.40 -4.36
C ALA A 279 11.44 -3.49 -5.63
N CYS A 280 10.97 -4.25 -6.65
CA CYS A 280 11.67 -4.45 -7.91
C CYS A 280 11.52 -3.30 -8.92
N LEU A 281 10.75 -2.25 -8.63
CA LEU A 281 10.58 -1.10 -9.55
C LEU A 281 11.91 -0.56 -10.13
N PRO A 282 13.00 -0.39 -9.34
CA PRO A 282 14.29 0.06 -9.88
C PRO A 282 14.88 -0.87 -10.94
N LEU A 283 14.54 -2.17 -10.88
CA LEU A 283 14.99 -3.19 -11.82
C LEU A 283 14.11 -3.27 -13.07
N LEU A 284 12.82 -3.01 -12.93
CA LEU A 284 11.83 -3.09 -14.01
C LEU A 284 11.85 -1.85 -14.91
N ASP A 285 11.89 -0.65 -14.32
CA ASP A 285 11.95 0.61 -15.07
C ASP A 285 13.37 1.21 -15.05
N ARG A 286 14.18 0.78 -16.03
CA ARG A 286 15.57 1.24 -16.24
C ARG A 286 15.66 2.39 -17.25
N ASN A 287 14.54 2.96 -17.67
CA ASN A 287 14.55 4.11 -18.57
C ASN A 287 15.25 5.31 -17.89
N PRO A 288 16.18 6.03 -18.56
CA PRO A 288 16.90 7.15 -17.97
C PRO A 288 15.99 8.35 -17.65
N VAL A 289 14.86 8.50 -18.33
CA VAL A 289 13.89 9.57 -18.07
C VAL A 289 13.19 9.31 -16.73
N ARG A 290 13.42 10.18 -15.75
CA ARG A 290 12.89 10.02 -14.39
C ARG A 290 11.45 10.50 -14.27
N SER A 291 11.22 11.77 -14.59
CA SER A 291 9.92 12.41 -14.38
C SER A 291 8.86 11.93 -15.37
N ILE A 292 7.67 11.66 -14.87
CA ILE A 292 6.48 11.33 -15.66
C ILE A 292 6.13 12.42 -16.68
N ARG A 293 6.54 13.69 -16.46
CA ARG A 293 6.30 14.80 -17.38
C ARG A 293 6.83 14.51 -18.78
N TYR A 294 8.00 13.89 -18.85
CA TYR A 294 8.76 13.65 -20.09
C TYR A 294 8.64 12.21 -20.61
N ARG A 295 7.89 11.36 -19.88
CA ARG A 295 7.61 9.98 -20.28
C ARG A 295 6.51 9.94 -21.35
N SER A 296 6.52 8.87 -22.13
CA SER A 296 5.57 8.63 -23.20
C SER A 296 4.11 8.59 -22.73
N PRO A 297 3.13 8.93 -23.59
CA PRO A 297 1.71 8.86 -23.25
C PRO A 297 1.25 7.49 -22.75
N LEU A 298 1.69 6.41 -23.39
CA LEU A 298 1.32 5.05 -22.96
C LEU A 298 1.95 4.66 -21.63
N TYR A 299 3.17 5.11 -21.34
CA TYR A 299 3.75 4.95 -20.01
C TYR A 299 2.90 5.66 -18.95
N LYS A 300 2.46 6.90 -19.22
CA LYS A 300 1.58 7.66 -18.31
C LYS A 300 0.26 6.92 -18.04
N LEU A 301 -0.34 6.36 -19.08
CA LEU A 301 -1.55 5.55 -18.96
C LEU A 301 -1.30 4.31 -18.08
N ASN A 302 -0.19 3.61 -18.30
CA ASN A 302 0.20 2.44 -17.49
C ASN A 302 0.41 2.82 -16.00
N ILE A 303 1.10 3.94 -15.72
CA ILE A 303 1.30 4.41 -14.34
C ILE A 303 -0.02 4.86 -13.69
N LEU A 304 -0.97 5.39 -14.45
CA LEU A 304 -2.31 5.71 -13.95
C LEU A 304 -3.14 4.46 -13.68
N ALA A 305 -3.01 3.42 -14.50
CA ALA A 305 -3.72 2.15 -14.28
C ALA A 305 -3.33 1.47 -12.96
N MET A 306 -2.11 1.66 -12.48
CA MET A 306 -1.61 1.09 -11.22
C MET A 306 -2.44 1.49 -9.99
N PRO A 307 -2.61 2.78 -9.61
CA PRO A 307 -3.47 3.14 -8.50
C PRO A 307 -4.96 2.88 -8.77
N LEU A 308 -5.42 2.97 -10.02
CA LEU A 308 -6.81 2.69 -10.35
C LEU A 308 -7.17 1.22 -10.12
N SER A 309 -6.33 0.28 -10.55
CA SER A 309 -6.52 -1.14 -10.27
C SER A 309 -6.41 -1.45 -8.77
N PHE A 310 -5.49 -0.79 -8.06
CA PHE A 310 -5.36 -0.93 -6.61
C PHE A 310 -6.62 -0.46 -5.86
N LEU A 311 -7.16 0.72 -6.20
CA LEU A 311 -8.41 1.22 -5.62
C LEU A 311 -9.61 0.33 -5.96
N TRP A 312 -9.65 -0.18 -7.20
CA TRP A 312 -10.72 -1.10 -7.61
C TRP A 312 -10.68 -2.43 -6.84
N LEU A 313 -9.49 -2.98 -6.61
CA LEU A 313 -9.32 -4.14 -5.73
C LEU A 313 -9.87 -3.87 -4.33
N GLY A 314 -9.61 -2.68 -3.77
CA GLY A 314 -10.16 -2.27 -2.48
C GLY A 314 -11.69 -2.23 -2.48
N TYR A 315 -12.29 -1.72 -3.55
CA TYR A 315 -13.74 -1.70 -3.73
C TYR A 315 -14.33 -3.12 -3.81
N ILE A 316 -13.74 -4.00 -4.62
CA ILE A 316 -14.20 -5.42 -4.74
C ILE A 316 -14.10 -6.14 -3.40
N ALA A 317 -13.01 -5.90 -2.64
CA ALA A 317 -12.78 -6.57 -1.36
C ALA A 317 -13.70 -6.11 -0.24
N HIS A 318 -14.28 -4.93 -0.34
CA HIS A 318 -15.29 -4.44 0.60
C HIS A 318 -16.63 -5.20 0.47
N GLY A 319 -16.88 -5.84 -0.67
CA GLY A 319 -18.06 -6.68 -0.91
C GLY A 319 -17.87 -8.11 -0.40
N PHE A 320 -19.00 -8.82 -0.24
CA PHE A 320 -19.01 -10.22 0.16
C PHE A 320 -18.13 -11.10 -0.74
N ALA A 321 -17.60 -12.20 -0.17
CA ALA A 321 -16.79 -13.18 -0.88
C ALA A 321 -17.67 -14.10 -1.78
N THR A 322 -18.34 -13.49 -2.76
CA THR A 322 -19.07 -14.23 -3.80
C THR A 322 -18.07 -14.70 -4.87
N GLU A 323 -18.42 -15.77 -5.61
CA GLU A 323 -17.65 -16.22 -6.77
C GLU A 323 -17.35 -15.06 -7.73
N HIS A 324 -18.37 -14.26 -8.03
CA HIS A 324 -18.26 -13.08 -8.87
C HIS A 324 -17.17 -12.11 -8.39
N ASN A 325 -17.20 -11.70 -7.12
CA ASN A 325 -16.20 -10.77 -6.55
C ASN A 325 -14.79 -11.40 -6.48
N MET A 326 -14.68 -12.72 -6.32
CA MET A 326 -13.39 -13.41 -6.32
C MET A 326 -12.78 -13.41 -7.72
N VAL A 327 -13.57 -13.76 -8.75
CA VAL A 327 -13.12 -13.77 -10.15
C VAL A 327 -12.72 -12.37 -10.62
N TYR A 328 -13.55 -11.35 -10.38
CA TYR A 328 -13.18 -9.96 -10.70
C TYR A 328 -11.95 -9.50 -9.92
N GLY A 329 -11.80 -9.92 -8.67
CA GLY A 329 -10.60 -9.67 -7.88
C GLY A 329 -9.34 -10.26 -8.52
N LEU A 330 -9.42 -11.47 -9.09
CA LEU A 330 -8.31 -12.08 -9.83
C LEU A 330 -7.96 -11.26 -11.07
N HIS A 331 -8.92 -10.95 -11.94
CA HIS A 331 -8.65 -10.19 -13.17
C HIS A 331 -8.11 -8.79 -12.91
N VAL A 332 -8.60 -8.09 -11.90
CA VAL A 332 -8.05 -6.79 -11.53
C VAL A 332 -6.65 -6.93 -10.90
N THR A 333 -6.37 -8.06 -10.23
CA THR A 333 -5.01 -8.41 -9.76
C THR A 333 -4.07 -8.58 -10.95
N GLU A 334 -4.48 -9.27 -12.00
CA GLU A 334 -3.71 -9.45 -13.23
C GLU A 334 -3.38 -8.11 -13.88
N ILE A 335 -4.36 -7.19 -13.98
CA ILE A 335 -4.12 -5.81 -14.45
C ILE A 335 -3.10 -5.11 -13.55
N PHE A 336 -3.26 -5.17 -12.23
CA PHE A 336 -2.32 -4.55 -11.29
C PHE A 336 -0.90 -5.08 -11.50
N TYR A 337 -0.72 -6.39 -11.62
CA TYR A 337 0.57 -7.01 -11.89
C TYR A 337 1.12 -6.63 -13.26
N ALA A 338 0.27 -6.62 -14.28
CA ALA A 338 0.66 -6.23 -15.63
C ALA A 338 1.22 -4.80 -15.66
N THR A 339 0.71 -3.86 -14.84
CA THR A 339 1.25 -2.50 -14.77
C THR A 339 2.74 -2.45 -14.39
N PHE A 340 3.23 -3.41 -13.61
CA PHE A 340 4.65 -3.55 -13.26
C PHE A 340 5.42 -4.34 -14.32
N LEU A 341 4.88 -5.48 -14.74
CA LEU A 341 5.58 -6.42 -15.62
C LEU A 341 5.78 -5.87 -17.04
N VAL A 342 4.96 -4.92 -17.48
CA VAL A 342 5.16 -4.24 -18.77
C VAL A 342 6.15 -3.06 -18.72
N LEU A 343 6.63 -2.63 -17.56
CA LEU A 343 7.59 -1.52 -17.45
C LEU A 343 8.87 -1.72 -18.28
N PRO A 344 9.47 -2.92 -18.37
CA PRO A 344 10.63 -3.16 -19.23
C PRO A 344 10.38 -2.89 -20.73
N PHE A 345 9.13 -2.94 -21.18
CA PHE A 345 8.77 -2.55 -22.55
C PHE A 345 9.10 -1.07 -22.81
N PHE A 346 8.90 -0.19 -21.85
CA PHE A 346 9.12 1.25 -21.95
C PHE A 346 10.57 1.68 -21.70
N ASN A 347 11.49 0.75 -21.45
CA ASN A 347 12.90 1.10 -21.21
C ASN A 347 13.63 1.62 -22.45
N LYS A 348 13.16 1.27 -23.64
CA LYS A 348 13.67 1.74 -24.93
C LYS A 348 12.59 1.65 -26.02
N PRO A 349 12.70 2.43 -27.10
CA PRO A 349 11.79 2.31 -28.24
C PRO A 349 11.78 0.87 -28.79
N ARG A 350 10.61 0.38 -29.20
CA ARG A 350 10.39 -0.96 -29.73
C ARG A 350 9.90 -0.93 -31.18
N SER A 351 10.33 -1.90 -31.96
CA SER A 351 9.78 -2.12 -33.29
C SER A 351 8.37 -2.73 -33.21
N PRO A 352 7.52 -2.58 -34.25
CA PRO A 352 6.19 -3.19 -34.29
C PRO A 352 6.22 -4.71 -34.07
N ARG A 353 7.21 -5.41 -34.60
CA ARG A 353 7.34 -6.86 -34.37
C ARG A 353 7.57 -7.19 -32.91
N VAL A 354 8.48 -6.47 -32.24
CA VAL A 354 8.75 -6.66 -30.81
C VAL A 354 7.52 -6.29 -29.97
N THR A 355 6.78 -5.23 -30.33
CA THR A 355 5.53 -4.86 -29.66
C THR A 355 4.48 -5.95 -29.78
N LEU A 356 4.31 -6.53 -30.97
CA LEU A 356 3.39 -7.67 -31.17
C LEU A 356 3.82 -8.90 -30.35
N THR A 357 5.13 -9.18 -30.27
CA THR A 357 5.64 -10.27 -29.42
C THR A 357 5.31 -10.05 -27.96
N TRP A 358 5.45 -8.82 -27.43
CA TRP A 358 5.08 -8.48 -26.07
C TRP A 358 3.58 -8.69 -25.82
N LEU A 359 2.72 -8.25 -26.75
CA LEU A 359 1.28 -8.49 -26.67
C LEU A 359 0.95 -9.98 -26.59
N ILE A 360 1.49 -10.77 -27.54
CA ILE A 360 1.21 -12.21 -27.59
C ILE A 360 1.69 -12.93 -26.31
N LEU A 361 2.88 -12.58 -25.81
CA LEU A 361 3.40 -13.19 -24.59
C LEU A 361 2.58 -12.78 -23.35
N ALA A 362 2.17 -11.51 -23.25
CA ALA A 362 1.36 -11.03 -22.14
C ALA A 362 -0.03 -11.71 -22.14
N GLU A 363 -0.70 -11.79 -23.29
CA GLU A 363 -1.99 -12.50 -23.44
C GLU A 363 -1.83 -13.99 -23.12
N ALA A 364 -0.76 -14.63 -23.58
CA ALA A 364 -0.49 -16.03 -23.27
C ALA A 364 -0.30 -16.28 -21.78
N VAL A 365 0.33 -15.35 -21.05
CA VAL A 365 0.49 -15.45 -19.59
C VAL A 365 -0.86 -15.31 -18.89
N VAL A 366 -1.68 -14.31 -19.24
CA VAL A 366 -3.05 -14.15 -18.69
C VAL A 366 -3.85 -15.42 -18.91
N TRP A 367 -3.94 -15.87 -20.17
CA TRP A 367 -4.68 -17.08 -20.51
C TRP A 367 -4.16 -18.33 -19.78
N MET A 368 -2.84 -18.51 -19.62
CA MET A 368 -2.29 -19.62 -18.85
C MET A 368 -2.65 -19.56 -17.37
N ILE A 369 -2.68 -18.36 -16.77
CA ILE A 369 -3.11 -18.17 -15.37
C ILE A 369 -4.59 -18.57 -15.25
N ASP A 370 -5.45 -18.09 -16.12
CA ASP A 370 -6.87 -18.34 -16.09
C ASP A 370 -7.21 -19.84 -16.31
N VAL A 371 -6.58 -20.48 -17.28
CA VAL A 371 -6.75 -21.92 -17.52
C VAL A 371 -6.22 -22.74 -16.33
N TRP A 372 -5.09 -22.34 -15.76
CA TRP A 372 -4.53 -23.03 -14.61
C TRP A 372 -5.43 -22.89 -13.38
N MET A 373 -5.93 -21.67 -13.10
CA MET A 373 -6.84 -21.41 -12.00
C MET A 373 -8.16 -22.19 -12.18
N TYR A 374 -8.72 -22.23 -13.42
CA TYR A 374 -9.88 -23.04 -13.76
C TYR A 374 -9.64 -24.54 -13.50
N SER A 375 -8.46 -25.07 -13.85
CA SER A 375 -8.11 -26.47 -13.67
C SER A 375 -8.03 -26.93 -12.20
N ILE A 376 -7.62 -26.01 -11.31
CA ILE A 376 -7.55 -26.29 -9.87
C ILE A 376 -8.94 -26.31 -9.23
N HIS A 377 -9.91 -25.58 -9.80
CA HIS A 377 -11.26 -25.38 -9.25
C HIS A 377 -12.35 -25.90 -10.19
N ALA A 378 -12.34 -27.19 -10.47
CA ALA A 378 -13.18 -27.90 -11.46
C ALA A 378 -14.72 -27.69 -11.36
N HIS A 379 -15.25 -26.97 -10.36
CA HIS A 379 -16.68 -26.70 -10.22
C HIS A 379 -16.93 -25.23 -9.81
N GLY A 380 -17.56 -24.45 -10.70
CA GLY A 380 -18.10 -23.12 -10.37
C GLY A 380 -17.37 -21.92 -11.01
N TRP A 381 -16.18 -22.09 -11.59
CA TRP A 381 -15.37 -20.98 -12.14
C TRP A 381 -15.55 -20.76 -13.65
N GLY A 382 -16.67 -21.21 -14.22
CA GLY A 382 -17.00 -20.90 -15.62
C GLY A 382 -17.07 -19.41 -15.93
N LEU A 383 -17.43 -18.59 -14.94
CA LEU A 383 -17.40 -17.13 -15.04
C LEU A 383 -16.02 -16.60 -15.36
N MET A 384 -14.95 -17.23 -14.86
CA MET A 384 -13.56 -16.81 -15.08
C MET A 384 -13.20 -16.82 -16.57
N LEU A 385 -13.49 -17.91 -17.28
CA LEU A 385 -13.25 -18.01 -18.72
C LEU A 385 -14.17 -17.09 -19.56
N LEU A 386 -15.31 -16.68 -19.00
CA LEU A 386 -16.21 -15.74 -19.68
C LEU A 386 -15.78 -14.28 -19.49
N THR A 387 -14.89 -14.02 -18.53
CA THR A 387 -14.47 -12.65 -18.16
C THR A 387 -12.98 -12.41 -18.32
N ASP A 388 -12.21 -13.37 -18.87
CA ASP A 388 -10.77 -13.26 -19.18
C ASP A 388 -10.43 -12.11 -20.17
N TRP A 389 -11.46 -11.62 -20.89
CA TRP A 389 -11.32 -10.41 -21.72
C TRP A 389 -11.00 -9.15 -20.94
N ILE A 390 -11.22 -9.11 -19.60
CA ILE A 390 -11.00 -7.90 -18.78
C ILE A 390 -9.50 -7.54 -18.72
N PRO A 391 -8.58 -8.41 -18.29
CA PRO A 391 -7.14 -8.13 -18.35
C PRO A 391 -6.64 -8.03 -19.79
N SER A 392 -7.16 -8.85 -20.72
CA SER A 392 -6.85 -8.80 -22.14
C SER A 392 -7.20 -7.45 -22.76
N LEU A 393 -8.34 -6.86 -22.41
CA LEU A 393 -8.68 -5.51 -22.90
C LEU A 393 -7.64 -4.46 -22.50
N TYR A 394 -7.13 -4.52 -21.28
CA TYR A 394 -6.06 -3.63 -20.83
C TYR A 394 -4.78 -3.80 -21.68
N LEU A 395 -4.35 -5.03 -21.91
CA LEU A 395 -3.17 -5.35 -22.72
C LEU A 395 -3.35 -4.97 -24.19
N LEU A 396 -4.53 -5.26 -24.76
CA LEU A 396 -4.88 -4.87 -26.13
C LEU A 396 -4.91 -3.35 -26.30
N LEU A 397 -5.47 -2.61 -25.33
CA LEU A 397 -5.44 -1.15 -25.37
C LEU A 397 -4.01 -0.63 -25.30
N LEU A 398 -3.18 -1.13 -24.40
CA LEU A 398 -1.80 -0.68 -24.22
C LEU A 398 -0.92 -1.00 -25.44
N PHE A 399 -0.82 -2.26 -25.83
CA PHE A 399 0.04 -2.69 -26.94
C PHE A 399 -0.58 -2.43 -28.32
N GLY A 400 -1.91 -2.52 -28.44
CA GLY A 400 -2.64 -2.15 -29.66
C GLY A 400 -2.45 -0.67 -30.00
N MET A 401 -2.55 0.21 -29.01
CA MET A 401 -2.23 1.64 -29.20
C MET A 401 -0.75 1.86 -29.50
N ALA A 402 0.16 1.06 -28.94
CA ALA A 402 1.58 1.10 -29.28
C ALA A 402 1.85 0.70 -30.75
N LEU A 403 1.08 -0.24 -31.29
CA LEU A 403 1.15 -0.62 -32.71
C LEU A 403 0.55 0.42 -33.63
N LEU A 404 -0.65 0.94 -33.28
CA LEU A 404 -1.38 1.93 -34.08
C LEU A 404 -0.73 3.32 -34.03
N ARG A 405 -0.13 3.68 -32.92
CA ARG A 405 0.48 4.97 -32.63
C ARG A 405 1.89 4.82 -32.04
N PRO A 406 2.91 4.38 -32.80
CA PRO A 406 4.27 4.15 -32.29
C PRO A 406 4.88 5.40 -31.63
N ALA A 407 4.47 6.61 -32.03
CA ALA A 407 4.92 7.84 -31.39
C ALA A 407 4.51 7.92 -29.89
N TRP A 408 3.43 7.25 -29.50
CA TRP A 408 2.96 7.24 -28.11
C TRP A 408 3.80 6.36 -27.17
N THR A 409 4.76 5.62 -27.71
CA THR A 409 5.77 4.88 -26.93
C THR A 409 7.06 5.67 -26.72
N ARG A 410 7.20 6.85 -27.33
CA ARG A 410 8.41 7.66 -27.27
C ARG A 410 8.32 8.68 -26.15
N ASP A 411 9.38 8.76 -25.37
CA ASP A 411 9.56 9.82 -24.38
C ASP A 411 9.86 11.16 -25.09
N ALA A 412 9.82 12.26 -24.33
CA ALA A 412 10.13 13.59 -24.88
C ALA A 412 11.56 13.61 -25.47
N ALA A 413 11.69 14.23 -26.64
CA ALA A 413 12.97 14.34 -27.33
C ALA A 413 13.99 15.25 -26.61
N TYR A 414 13.47 16.19 -25.84
CA TYR A 414 14.27 17.14 -25.04
C TYR A 414 13.95 16.98 -23.55
N LEU A 415 15.01 16.86 -22.75
CA LEU A 415 14.93 16.89 -21.29
C LEU A 415 15.58 18.18 -20.81
N PRO A 416 15.00 18.88 -19.83
CA PRO A 416 15.61 20.10 -19.33
C PRO A 416 16.91 19.76 -18.56
N GLU A 417 17.96 20.54 -18.80
CA GLU A 417 19.23 20.48 -18.05
C GLU A 417 19.11 21.24 -16.73
N ARG A 418 18.16 22.16 -16.61
CA ARG A 418 17.86 22.97 -15.45
C ARG A 418 16.39 22.91 -15.09
N LEU A 419 16.05 23.21 -13.84
CA LEU A 419 14.66 23.30 -13.42
C LEU A 419 13.92 24.35 -14.25
N THR A 420 12.77 23.94 -14.81
CA THR A 420 11.91 24.87 -15.56
C THR A 420 11.17 25.77 -14.57
N ALA A 421 11.22 27.08 -14.80
CA ALA A 421 10.58 28.09 -13.93
C ALA A 421 9.05 27.90 -13.81
N GLY A 422 8.41 27.14 -14.72
CA GLY A 422 6.99 26.80 -14.71
C GLY A 422 6.60 25.66 -13.76
N GLY A 423 7.52 25.11 -12.98
CA GLY A 423 7.25 23.99 -12.06
C GLY A 423 6.43 24.34 -10.82
N ILE A 424 6.21 25.62 -10.53
CA ILE A 424 5.57 26.07 -9.29
C ILE A 424 4.21 26.77 -9.53
N PHE A 425 4.01 27.43 -10.67
CA PHE A 425 2.77 28.16 -10.99
C PHE A 425 2.51 28.21 -12.51
N HIS A 426 2.06 27.11 -13.09
CA HIS A 426 1.27 27.10 -14.32
C HIS A 426 0.24 26.00 -14.26
#